data_10f26810ad2303f9e09e0498b7013b00
#
_entry.id   10f26810ad2303f9e09e0498b7013b00
#
_cell.length_a   1.000
_cell.length_b   1.000
_cell.length_c   1.000
_cell.angle_alpha   90.00
_cell.angle_beta   90.00
_cell.angle_gamma   90.00
#
_symmetry.space_group_name_H-M   'P 1'
#
loop_
_entity.id
_entity.type
_entity.pdbx_description
1 polymer ?
#
loop_
_entity_poly.entity_id
_entity_poly.type
_entity_poly.pdbx_seq_one_letter_code
_entity_poly.pdbx_strand_id
1 'polypeptide(L)'
;MESASLPTQDLGRRRRATSVLTSDVVLGALGILSFAALWWYGHQKTTFVPSFGEVLDAVPSFLTEEAIWPDIFASTTRVVGALALACVVGFLAALLMARGRFWGLVTARYVDLALGLPSTIAALLALFIFKRSEVGVFVVVAIATFPFIALTLRQGFLSANKQLDDMADVYRFRPLMRVRNVFLPHLV
;
A
#
# COMPACT_ATOMS: atom_id res chain seq x y z
N MET A 1 15.26 10.46 60.61
CA MET A 1 14.63 11.57 59.83
C MET A 1 14.91 11.31 58.37
N GLU A 2 14.01 10.60 57.74
CA GLU A 2 14.11 10.16 56.35
C GLU A 2 13.17 11.07 55.52
N SER A 3 13.75 11.98 54.75
CA SER A 3 13.05 12.89 53.91
C SER A 3 12.58 12.20 52.63
N ALA A 4 11.30 11.85 52.57
CA ALA A 4 10.65 11.29 51.40
C ALA A 4 10.65 12.35 50.25
N SER A 5 11.51 12.16 49.27
CA SER A 5 11.47 12.92 47.99
C SER A 5 10.34 12.42 47.13
N LEU A 6 9.28 13.19 47.02
CA LEU A 6 8.14 12.95 46.13
C LEU A 6 8.57 13.01 44.65
N PRO A 7 8.01 12.13 43.78
CA PRO A 7 8.41 12.08 42.39
C PRO A 7 7.76 13.21 41.58
N THR A 8 8.48 14.32 41.43
CA THR A 8 8.06 15.46 40.57
C THR A 8 8.17 15.20 39.06
N GLN A 9 8.70 14.04 38.67
CA GLN A 9 8.89 13.69 37.26
C GLN A 9 7.61 13.29 36.50
N ASP A 10 6.56 12.85 37.19
CA ASP A 10 5.37 12.28 36.56
C ASP A 10 4.39 13.36 36.03
N LEU A 11 4.39 14.54 36.62
CA LEU A 11 3.51 15.65 36.23
C LEU A 11 3.95 16.31 34.90
N GLY A 12 5.24 16.34 34.64
CA GLY A 12 5.80 16.90 33.40
C GLY A 12 5.55 16.01 32.17
N ARG A 13 5.51 14.70 32.38
CA ARG A 13 5.28 13.72 31.31
C ARG A 13 3.82 13.68 30.89
N ARG A 14 2.89 13.77 31.83
CA ARG A 14 1.44 13.84 31.56
C ARG A 14 1.06 15.12 30.82
N ARG A 15 1.61 16.27 31.19
CA ARG A 15 1.35 17.57 30.52
C ARG A 15 1.87 17.60 29.08
N ARG A 16 3.03 16.97 28.79
CA ARG A 16 3.56 16.85 27.42
C ARG A 16 2.71 15.89 26.55
N ALA A 17 2.24 14.79 27.12
CA ALA A 17 1.39 13.84 26.39
C ALA A 17 0.03 14.45 26.00
N THR A 18 -0.60 15.21 26.90
CA THR A 18 -1.88 15.89 26.61
C THR A 18 -1.72 17.04 25.60
N SER A 19 -0.60 17.78 25.62
CA SER A 19 -0.36 18.86 24.65
C SER A 19 -0.07 18.33 23.23
N VAL A 20 0.58 17.18 23.10
CA VAL A 20 0.81 16.53 21.81
C VAL A 20 -0.50 16.00 21.24
N LEU A 21 -1.31 15.31 22.04
CA LEU A 21 -2.61 14.79 21.61
C LEU A 21 -3.58 15.90 21.20
N THR A 22 -3.62 17.02 21.92
CA THR A 22 -4.45 18.19 21.54
C THR A 22 -3.93 18.84 20.27
N SER A 23 -2.63 18.91 20.06
CA SER A 23 -2.03 19.43 18.82
C SER A 23 -2.39 18.57 17.61
N ASP A 24 -2.31 17.24 17.74
CA ASP A 24 -2.62 16.31 16.64
C ASP A 24 -4.11 16.31 16.28
N VAL A 25 -4.99 16.42 17.27
CA VAL A 25 -6.44 16.56 17.04
C VAL A 25 -6.76 17.89 16.37
N VAL A 26 -6.13 18.98 16.79
CA VAL A 26 -6.32 20.32 16.19
C VAL A 26 -5.81 20.32 14.74
N LEU A 27 -4.64 19.74 14.47
CA LEU A 27 -4.11 19.62 13.11
C LEU A 27 -5.01 18.75 12.23
N GLY A 28 -5.53 17.64 12.75
CA GLY A 28 -6.50 16.80 12.07
C GLY A 28 -7.80 17.53 11.73
N ALA A 29 -8.33 18.28 12.71
CA ALA A 29 -9.53 19.10 12.50
C ALA A 29 -9.31 20.20 11.46
N LEU A 30 -8.16 20.88 11.49
CA LEU A 30 -7.79 21.87 10.48
C LEU A 30 -7.67 21.23 9.08
N GLY A 31 -7.14 20.02 8.98
CA GLY A 31 -7.09 19.27 7.72
C GLY A 31 -8.49 18.99 7.17
N ILE A 32 -9.41 18.50 8.00
CA ILE A 32 -10.80 18.23 7.60
C ILE A 32 -11.52 19.53 7.21
N LEU A 33 -11.37 20.60 8.00
CA LEU A 33 -11.97 21.89 7.70
C LEU A 33 -11.43 22.51 6.41
N SER A 34 -10.12 22.39 6.16
CA SER A 34 -9.54 22.88 4.90
C SER A 34 -10.06 22.12 3.69
N PHE A 35 -10.22 20.81 3.81
CA PHE A 35 -10.82 19.98 2.76
C PHE A 35 -12.29 20.36 2.50
N ALA A 36 -13.08 20.53 3.57
CA ALA A 36 -14.48 20.93 3.46
C ALA A 36 -14.62 22.34 2.82
N ALA A 37 -13.74 23.26 3.19
CA ALA A 37 -13.70 24.60 2.60
C ALA A 37 -13.34 24.57 1.10
N LEU A 38 -12.35 23.75 0.72
CA LEU A 38 -11.97 23.55 -0.67
C LEU A 38 -13.09 22.91 -1.49
N TRP A 39 -13.78 21.92 -0.92
CA TRP A 39 -14.93 21.29 -1.54
C TRP A 39 -16.07 22.29 -1.76
N TRP A 40 -16.42 23.04 -0.72
CA TRP A 40 -17.44 24.08 -0.80
C TRP A 40 -17.09 25.17 -1.83
N TYR A 41 -15.84 25.61 -1.86
CA TYR A 41 -15.35 26.56 -2.86
C TYR A 41 -15.43 25.99 -4.28
N GLY A 42 -15.05 24.72 -4.47
CA GLY A 42 -15.18 24.01 -5.74
C GLY A 42 -16.62 23.92 -6.22
N HIS A 43 -17.56 23.59 -5.34
CA HIS A 43 -18.99 23.57 -5.65
C HIS A 43 -19.50 24.95 -6.12
N GLN A 44 -19.05 26.05 -5.50
CA GLN A 44 -19.44 27.40 -5.89
C GLN A 44 -18.89 27.85 -7.27
N LYS A 45 -17.78 27.29 -7.67
CA LYS A 45 -17.08 27.72 -8.90
C LYS A 45 -17.28 26.80 -10.10
N THR A 46 -17.67 25.56 -9.89
CA THR A 46 -17.81 24.58 -10.96
C THR A 46 -19.08 23.75 -10.79
N THR A 47 -19.75 23.46 -11.90
CA THR A 47 -20.92 22.58 -11.93
C THR A 47 -20.55 21.10 -11.78
N PHE A 48 -19.23 20.76 -11.84
CA PHE A 48 -18.76 19.37 -11.75
C PHE A 48 -18.60 18.88 -10.31
N VAL A 49 -18.56 19.77 -9.33
CA VAL A 49 -18.43 19.40 -7.93
C VAL A 49 -19.82 19.46 -7.27
N PRO A 50 -20.44 18.33 -6.93
CA PRO A 50 -21.74 18.31 -6.28
C PRO A 50 -21.66 18.88 -4.88
N SER A 51 -22.79 19.38 -4.35
CA SER A 51 -22.90 19.78 -2.96
C SER A 51 -22.84 18.57 -2.03
N PHE A 52 -22.49 18.79 -0.77
CA PHE A 52 -22.51 17.71 0.24
C PHE A 52 -23.90 17.07 0.40
N GLY A 53 -24.96 17.89 0.30
CA GLY A 53 -26.34 17.39 0.36
C GLY A 53 -26.67 16.49 -0.81
N GLU A 54 -26.38 16.89 -2.03
CA GLU A 54 -26.59 16.08 -3.24
C GLU A 54 -25.86 14.73 -3.17
N VAL A 55 -24.64 14.71 -2.63
CA VAL A 55 -23.90 13.45 -2.44
C VAL A 55 -24.60 12.53 -1.44
N LEU A 56 -25.03 13.09 -0.29
CA LEU A 56 -25.73 12.30 0.74
C LEU A 56 -27.08 11.80 0.26
N ASP A 57 -27.83 12.61 -0.48
CA ASP A 57 -29.13 12.23 -1.05
C ASP A 57 -29.01 11.19 -2.16
N ALA A 58 -27.88 11.17 -2.87
CA ALA A 58 -27.62 10.16 -3.90
C ALA A 58 -27.21 8.80 -3.34
N VAL A 59 -26.66 8.71 -2.12
CA VAL A 59 -26.17 7.44 -1.55
C VAL A 59 -27.27 6.37 -1.43
N PRO A 60 -28.47 6.65 -0.89
CA PRO A 60 -29.52 5.62 -0.80
C PRO A 60 -29.97 5.11 -2.18
N SER A 61 -30.19 6.01 -3.16
CA SER A 61 -30.59 5.64 -4.50
C SER A 61 -29.50 4.81 -5.19
N PHE A 62 -28.23 5.20 -5.01
CA PHE A 62 -27.10 4.47 -5.52
C PHE A 62 -27.02 3.04 -4.96
N LEU A 63 -27.24 2.83 -3.66
CA LEU A 63 -27.17 1.52 -3.02
C LEU A 63 -28.38 0.61 -3.34
N THR A 64 -29.51 1.20 -3.72
CA THR A 64 -30.74 0.45 -4.07
C THR A 64 -30.82 0.11 -5.55
N GLU A 65 -29.96 0.67 -6.40
CA GLU A 65 -29.94 0.38 -7.82
C GLU A 65 -29.37 -1.03 -8.08
N GLU A 66 -30.20 -1.92 -8.61
CA GLU A 66 -29.82 -3.34 -8.84
C GLU A 66 -28.61 -3.49 -9.79
N ALA A 67 -28.41 -2.55 -10.70
CA ALA A 67 -27.31 -2.57 -11.66
C ALA A 67 -25.92 -2.32 -11.02
N ILE A 68 -25.86 -1.68 -9.86
CA ILE A 68 -24.59 -1.28 -9.21
C ILE A 68 -23.85 -2.47 -8.60
N TRP A 69 -24.57 -3.42 -8.02
CA TRP A 69 -23.94 -4.56 -7.36
C TRP A 69 -23.12 -5.46 -8.30
N PRO A 70 -23.61 -5.81 -9.50
CA PRO A 70 -22.80 -6.50 -10.51
C PRO A 70 -21.54 -5.72 -10.89
N ASP A 71 -21.62 -4.39 -11.05
CA ASP A 71 -20.48 -3.56 -11.42
C ASP A 71 -19.43 -3.46 -10.30
N ILE A 72 -19.87 -3.32 -9.06
CA ILE A 72 -18.99 -3.36 -7.88
C ILE A 72 -18.31 -4.72 -7.79
N PHE A 73 -19.04 -5.80 -7.96
CA PHE A 73 -18.47 -7.15 -7.90
C PHE A 73 -17.47 -7.38 -9.04
N ALA A 74 -17.81 -6.98 -10.26
CA ALA A 74 -16.91 -7.09 -11.40
C ALA A 74 -15.63 -6.28 -11.19
N SER A 75 -15.75 -5.03 -10.72
CA SER A 75 -14.60 -4.17 -10.46
C SER A 75 -13.74 -4.71 -9.32
N THR A 76 -14.35 -5.19 -8.24
CA THR A 76 -13.63 -5.79 -7.11
C THR A 76 -12.88 -7.05 -7.54
N THR A 77 -13.52 -7.92 -8.33
CA THR A 77 -12.88 -9.14 -8.84
C THR A 77 -11.69 -8.82 -9.74
N ARG A 78 -11.80 -7.81 -10.60
CA ARG A 78 -10.69 -7.33 -11.43
C ARG A 78 -9.52 -6.84 -10.58
N VAL A 79 -9.77 -5.98 -9.61
CA VAL A 79 -8.73 -5.42 -8.74
C VAL A 79 -8.07 -6.51 -7.90
N VAL A 80 -8.86 -7.36 -7.25
CA VAL A 80 -8.33 -8.47 -6.42
C VAL A 80 -7.53 -9.46 -7.26
N GLY A 81 -8.05 -9.83 -8.43
CA GLY A 81 -7.36 -10.74 -9.34
C GLY A 81 -6.05 -10.15 -9.88
N ALA A 82 -6.06 -8.87 -10.27
CA ALA A 82 -4.85 -8.18 -10.72
C ALA A 82 -3.81 -8.03 -9.59
N LEU A 83 -4.26 -7.74 -8.37
CA LEU A 83 -3.40 -7.67 -7.19
C LEU A 83 -2.79 -9.04 -6.87
N ALA A 84 -3.59 -10.11 -6.92
CA ALA A 84 -3.08 -11.48 -6.73
C ALA A 84 -2.00 -11.83 -7.77
N LEU A 85 -2.23 -11.48 -9.03
CA LEU A 85 -1.23 -11.65 -10.09
C LEU A 85 0.03 -10.82 -9.81
N ALA A 86 -0.12 -9.55 -9.41
CA ALA A 86 0.99 -8.68 -9.03
C ALA A 86 1.80 -9.25 -7.84
N CYS A 87 1.11 -9.83 -6.84
CA CYS A 87 1.76 -10.50 -5.71
C CYS A 87 2.60 -11.69 -6.17
N VAL A 88 2.07 -12.53 -7.05
CA VAL A 88 2.81 -13.69 -7.58
C VAL A 88 4.03 -13.23 -8.37
N VAL A 89 3.86 -12.30 -9.31
CA VAL A 89 4.96 -11.79 -10.14
C VAL A 89 5.99 -11.06 -9.29
N GLY A 90 5.55 -10.20 -8.36
CA GLY A 90 6.42 -9.48 -7.43
C GLY A 90 7.22 -10.41 -6.51
N PHE A 91 6.59 -11.47 -6.00
CA PHE A 91 7.27 -12.49 -5.20
C PHE A 91 8.32 -13.24 -6.00
N LEU A 92 7.99 -13.67 -7.22
CA LEU A 92 8.96 -14.32 -8.11
C LEU A 92 10.12 -13.39 -8.46
N ALA A 93 9.84 -12.12 -8.74
CA ALA A 93 10.88 -11.12 -8.98
C ALA A 93 11.77 -10.92 -7.74
N ALA A 94 11.21 -10.85 -6.54
CA ALA A 94 11.97 -10.75 -5.30
C ALA A 94 12.88 -11.96 -5.07
N LEU A 95 12.38 -13.17 -5.32
CA LEU A 95 13.19 -14.39 -5.24
C LEU A 95 14.33 -14.40 -6.27
N LEU A 96 14.08 -13.95 -7.50
CA LEU A 96 15.12 -13.83 -8.52
C LEU A 96 16.17 -12.78 -8.12
N MET A 97 15.74 -11.66 -7.53
CA MET A 97 16.66 -10.64 -7.00
C MET A 97 17.54 -11.17 -5.85
N ALA A 98 17.04 -12.13 -5.09
CA ALA A 98 17.79 -12.79 -4.02
C ALA A 98 18.71 -13.94 -4.51
N ARG A 99 18.56 -14.42 -5.76
CA ARG A 99 19.19 -15.65 -6.28
C ARG A 99 20.60 -15.47 -6.84
N GLY A 100 21.36 -14.52 -6.35
CA GLY A 100 22.76 -14.32 -6.77
C GLY A 100 22.96 -13.09 -7.64
N ARG A 101 24.26 -12.78 -7.90
CA ARG A 101 24.65 -11.48 -8.44
C ARG A 101 24.09 -11.19 -9.84
N PHE A 102 24.14 -12.15 -10.75
CA PHE A 102 23.72 -11.93 -12.14
C PHE A 102 22.19 -11.77 -12.24
N TRP A 103 21.42 -12.75 -11.80
CA TRP A 103 19.96 -12.71 -11.83
C TRP A 103 19.40 -11.58 -10.97
N GLY A 104 20.03 -11.32 -9.83
CA GLY A 104 19.66 -10.23 -8.97
C GLY A 104 19.80 -8.86 -9.63
N LEU A 105 20.93 -8.61 -10.31
CA LEU A 105 21.15 -7.34 -11.03
C LEU A 105 20.20 -7.18 -12.22
N VAL A 106 20.03 -8.22 -13.02
CA VAL A 106 19.16 -8.18 -14.21
C VAL A 106 17.71 -7.91 -13.77
N THR A 107 17.18 -8.67 -12.81
CA THR A 107 15.81 -8.48 -12.34
C THR A 107 15.59 -7.12 -11.68
N ALA A 108 16.58 -6.64 -10.90
CA ALA A 108 16.49 -5.31 -10.29
C ALA A 108 16.36 -4.20 -11.35
N ARG A 109 17.10 -4.29 -12.46
CA ARG A 109 16.99 -3.31 -13.56
C ARG A 109 15.62 -3.30 -14.22
N TYR A 110 15.01 -4.47 -14.42
CA TYR A 110 13.63 -4.54 -14.95
C TYR A 110 12.61 -3.97 -13.96
N VAL A 111 12.79 -4.21 -12.67
CA VAL A 111 11.94 -3.61 -11.63
C VAL A 111 12.12 -2.09 -11.59
N ASP A 112 13.35 -1.58 -11.67
CA ASP A 112 13.65 -0.15 -11.73
C ASP A 112 13.03 0.51 -12.97
N LEU A 113 13.11 -0.14 -14.13
CA LEU A 113 12.46 0.32 -15.36
C LEU A 113 10.93 0.37 -15.23
N ALA A 114 10.33 -0.66 -14.62
CA ALA A 114 8.89 -0.69 -14.40
C ALA A 114 8.43 0.41 -13.44
N LEU A 115 9.21 0.73 -12.39
CA LEU A 115 8.96 1.86 -11.49
C LEU A 115 9.13 3.22 -12.18
N GLY A 116 10.04 3.32 -13.14
CA GLY A 116 10.25 4.54 -13.93
C GLY A 116 9.13 4.86 -14.91
N LEU A 117 8.26 3.89 -15.22
CA LEU A 117 7.10 4.11 -16.09
C LEU A 117 5.96 4.79 -15.32
N PRO A 118 5.55 6.02 -15.71
CA PRO A 118 4.36 6.62 -15.13
C PRO A 118 3.14 5.71 -15.37
N SER A 119 2.38 5.43 -14.31
CA SER A 119 1.20 4.53 -14.37
C SER A 119 0.19 4.95 -15.44
N THR A 120 0.06 6.26 -15.70
CA THR A 120 -0.79 6.80 -16.76
C THR A 120 -0.32 6.37 -18.16
N ILE A 121 0.99 6.35 -18.40
CA ILE A 121 1.56 5.88 -19.68
C ILE A 121 1.32 4.38 -19.84
N ALA A 122 1.55 3.61 -18.78
CA ALA A 122 1.27 2.18 -18.80
C ALA A 122 -0.21 1.89 -19.07
N ALA A 123 -1.13 2.67 -18.47
CA ALA A 123 -2.57 2.56 -18.71
C ALA A 123 -2.94 2.88 -20.17
N LEU A 124 -2.38 3.95 -20.75
CA LEU A 124 -2.62 4.31 -22.15
C LEU A 124 -2.09 3.25 -23.10
N LEU A 125 -0.87 2.76 -22.88
CA LEU A 125 -0.29 1.68 -23.69
C LEU A 125 -1.15 0.41 -23.65
N ALA A 126 -1.62 0.03 -22.48
CA ALA A 126 -2.49 -1.13 -22.36
C ALA A 126 -3.85 -0.92 -23.04
N LEU A 127 -4.42 0.29 -22.98
CA LEU A 127 -5.64 0.62 -23.70
C LEU A 127 -5.44 0.45 -25.22
N PHE A 128 -4.29 0.88 -25.75
CA PHE A 128 -3.96 0.70 -27.17
C PHE A 128 -3.74 -0.76 -27.55
N ILE A 129 -2.99 -1.51 -26.75
CA ILE A 129 -2.63 -2.90 -27.03
C ILE A 129 -3.84 -3.83 -26.88
N PHE A 130 -4.57 -3.68 -25.80
CA PHE A 130 -5.65 -4.61 -25.40
C PHE A 130 -7.06 -4.12 -25.77
N LYS A 131 -7.21 -2.97 -26.42
CA LYS A 131 -8.49 -2.45 -26.96
C LYS A 131 -9.66 -2.54 -25.95
N ARG A 132 -9.52 -2.06 -24.73
CA ARG A 132 -10.56 -2.10 -23.68
C ARG A 132 -10.95 -3.52 -23.24
N SER A 133 -10.10 -4.51 -23.45
CA SER A 133 -10.38 -5.86 -22.94
C SER A 133 -10.17 -5.96 -21.44
N GLU A 134 -10.87 -6.88 -20.79
CA GLU A 134 -10.70 -7.21 -19.38
C GLU A 134 -9.24 -7.54 -19.06
N VAL A 135 -8.56 -8.25 -19.96
CA VAL A 135 -7.14 -8.62 -19.85
C VAL A 135 -6.25 -7.37 -19.73
N GLY A 136 -6.58 -6.29 -20.46
CA GLY A 136 -5.84 -5.02 -20.37
C GLY A 136 -5.83 -4.45 -18.97
N VAL A 137 -6.96 -4.46 -18.28
CA VAL A 137 -7.07 -3.97 -16.90
C VAL A 137 -6.19 -4.78 -15.94
N PHE A 138 -6.26 -6.12 -16.03
CA PHE A 138 -5.42 -7.00 -15.22
C PHE A 138 -3.92 -6.75 -15.42
N VAL A 139 -3.50 -6.64 -16.69
CA VAL A 139 -2.09 -6.43 -17.05
C VAL A 139 -1.58 -5.08 -16.56
N VAL A 140 -2.36 -4.00 -16.74
CA VAL A 140 -1.96 -2.67 -16.28
C VAL A 140 -1.77 -2.62 -14.77
N VAL A 141 -2.77 -3.09 -14.03
CA VAL A 141 -2.71 -3.06 -12.56
C VAL A 141 -1.55 -3.95 -12.06
N ALA A 142 -1.37 -5.13 -12.66
CA ALA A 142 -0.29 -6.01 -12.29
C ALA A 142 1.09 -5.38 -12.58
N ILE A 143 1.30 -4.80 -13.78
CA ILE A 143 2.57 -4.13 -14.14
C ILE A 143 2.84 -2.92 -13.25
N ALA A 144 1.83 -2.13 -12.93
CA ALA A 144 2.00 -0.97 -12.06
C ALA A 144 2.31 -1.33 -10.61
N THR A 145 1.83 -2.49 -10.13
CA THR A 145 1.88 -2.85 -8.71
C THR A 145 3.03 -3.81 -8.37
N PHE A 146 3.39 -4.77 -9.26
CA PHE A 146 4.39 -5.80 -8.94
C PHE A 146 5.76 -5.23 -8.53
N PRO A 147 6.26 -4.10 -9.07
CA PRO A 147 7.59 -3.61 -8.70
C PRO A 147 7.66 -3.17 -7.23
N PHE A 148 6.59 -2.56 -6.71
CA PHE A 148 6.50 -2.17 -5.31
C PHE A 148 6.53 -3.39 -4.39
N ILE A 149 5.78 -4.44 -4.76
CA ILE A 149 5.76 -5.71 -4.02
C ILE A 149 7.15 -6.36 -4.08
N ALA A 150 7.77 -6.40 -5.26
CA ALA A 150 9.10 -6.99 -5.43
C ALA A 150 10.16 -6.29 -4.57
N LEU A 151 10.16 -4.95 -4.52
CA LEU A 151 11.10 -4.19 -3.69
C LEU A 151 10.85 -4.37 -2.21
N THR A 152 9.59 -4.33 -1.78
CA THR A 152 9.22 -4.53 -0.37
C THR A 152 9.64 -5.90 0.12
N LEU A 153 9.35 -6.95 -0.65
CA LEU A 153 9.77 -8.31 -0.32
C LEU A 153 11.29 -8.48 -0.34
N ARG A 154 11.97 -7.88 -1.31
CA ARG A 154 13.45 -7.88 -1.34
C ARG A 154 14.03 -7.22 -0.09
N GLN A 155 13.51 -6.07 0.33
CA GLN A 155 13.94 -5.41 1.57
C GLN A 155 13.69 -6.30 2.78
N GLY A 156 12.54 -6.96 2.87
CA GLY A 156 12.24 -7.95 3.90
C GLY A 156 13.25 -9.11 3.90
N PHE A 157 13.62 -9.63 2.74
CA PHE A 157 14.65 -10.69 2.64
C PHE A 157 16.04 -10.22 3.07
N LEU A 158 16.40 -8.97 2.81
CA LEU A 158 17.70 -8.40 3.20
C LEU A 158 17.74 -7.96 4.67
N SER A 159 16.60 -7.59 5.25
CA SER A 159 16.49 -7.21 6.67
C SER A 159 16.35 -8.41 7.60
N ALA A 160 16.11 -9.61 7.04
CA ALA A 160 16.10 -10.84 7.83
C ALA A 160 17.44 -10.97 8.56
N ASN A 161 17.35 -11.14 9.88
CA ASN A 161 18.49 -11.13 10.78
C ASN A 161 19.54 -12.16 10.31
N LYS A 162 20.76 -11.69 10.04
CA LYS A 162 21.87 -12.52 9.54
C LYS A 162 22.09 -13.77 10.42
N GLN A 163 21.82 -13.66 11.73
CA GLN A 163 21.91 -14.78 12.65
C GLN A 163 20.91 -15.90 12.34
N LEU A 164 19.71 -15.56 11.84
CA LEU A 164 18.71 -16.54 11.45
C LEU A 164 19.05 -17.19 10.09
N ASP A 165 19.68 -16.45 9.22
CA ASP A 165 20.18 -16.96 7.94
C ASP A 165 21.37 -17.92 8.16
N ASP A 166 22.30 -17.56 9.05
CA ASP A 166 23.40 -18.41 9.48
C ASP A 166 22.89 -19.69 10.18
N MET A 167 21.84 -19.58 10.99
CA MET A 167 21.18 -20.73 11.60
C MET A 167 20.53 -21.65 10.56
N ALA A 168 19.86 -21.08 9.57
CA ALA A 168 19.25 -21.85 8.49
C ALA A 168 20.29 -22.57 7.62
N ASP A 169 21.50 -22.01 7.48
CA ASP A 169 22.63 -22.66 6.80
C ASP A 169 23.19 -23.82 7.62
N VAL A 170 23.37 -23.65 8.91
CA VAL A 170 23.85 -24.71 9.83
C VAL A 170 22.88 -25.91 9.82
N TYR A 171 21.57 -25.64 9.88
CA TYR A 171 20.55 -26.68 9.86
C TYR A 171 20.18 -27.18 8.45
N ARG A 172 20.86 -26.71 7.40
CA ARG A 172 20.63 -27.09 5.98
C ARG A 172 19.16 -27.03 5.59
N PHE A 173 18.45 -25.93 5.93
CA PHE A 173 17.05 -25.78 5.57
C PHE A 173 16.87 -25.77 4.06
N ARG A 174 15.86 -26.51 3.56
CA ARG A 174 15.46 -26.45 2.16
C ARG A 174 14.94 -25.04 1.83
N PRO A 175 15.08 -24.56 0.58
CA PRO A 175 14.69 -23.18 0.21
C PRO A 175 13.25 -22.81 0.61
N LEU A 176 12.31 -23.74 0.45
CA LEU A 176 10.91 -23.55 0.83
C LEU A 176 10.71 -23.42 2.36
N MET A 177 11.48 -24.18 3.12
CA MET A 177 11.45 -24.18 4.58
C MET A 177 12.07 -22.90 5.14
N ARG A 178 13.08 -22.35 4.45
CA ARG A 178 13.70 -21.06 4.74
C ARG A 178 12.70 -19.90 4.55
N VAL A 179 11.96 -19.92 3.43
CA VAL A 179 10.91 -18.92 3.18
C VAL A 179 9.82 -18.99 4.23
N ARG A 180 9.33 -20.17 4.56
CA ARG A 180 8.21 -20.35 5.49
C ARG A 180 8.56 -20.06 6.95
N ASN A 181 9.74 -20.46 7.41
CA ASN A 181 10.08 -20.44 8.83
C ASN A 181 11.00 -19.28 9.23
N VAL A 182 11.71 -18.67 8.27
CA VAL A 182 12.64 -17.57 8.53
C VAL A 182 12.08 -16.26 7.97
N PHE A 183 11.62 -16.23 6.72
CA PHE A 183 11.21 -14.98 6.10
C PHE A 183 9.76 -14.59 6.39
N LEU A 184 8.81 -15.53 6.33
CA LEU A 184 7.39 -15.23 6.53
C LEU A 184 7.07 -14.62 7.91
N PRO A 185 7.63 -15.10 9.04
CA PRO A 185 7.36 -14.52 10.37
C PRO A 185 7.90 -13.10 10.55
N HIS A 186 8.84 -12.65 9.71
CA HIS A 186 9.43 -11.31 9.79
C HIS A 186 8.79 -10.30 8.84
N LEU A 187 7.85 -10.72 8.00
CA LEU A 187 7.10 -9.86 7.09
C LEU A 187 5.78 -9.37 7.70
N VAL A 188 5.41 -9.89 8.87
CA VAL A 188 4.24 -9.52 9.66
C VAL A 188 4.69 -8.77 10.90
#